data_e9148a692df4ae7d52d68f487634aec5
#
_entry.id   e9148a692df4ae7d52d68f487634aec5
#
_cell.length_a   1.000
_cell.length_b   1.000
_cell.length_c   1.000
_cell.angle_alpha   90.00
_cell.angle_beta   90.00
_cell.angle_gamma   90.00
#
_symmetry.space_group_name_H-M   'P 1'
#
loop_
_entity.id
_entity.type
_entity.pdbx_description
1 polymer ?
#
loop_
_entity_poly.entity_id
_entity_poly.type
_entity_poly.pdbx_seq_one_letter_code
_entity_poly.pdbx_strand_id
1 'polypeptide(L)'
;MALNIQRGRRHTPVRAVIYGTEGIGKSTLAAAFPSPVILDTEEGTHHLDVARVSIGSWDELRAAVAEIGSKPSEFRTVVIDSADWAERLLIESLLVEHKQKSIEGFGFGKGYTILAEGFGRFLTQCDALIGVGLNVAFVAHSKVQRTSPPDMADGFDRYELKLTKQTAPLLKEWCDLLCFCNYKTTVSEGSDGRKKATGGKRRLMHLERAAAWDAKNRYGLDAELPMTIESLAPIFAEPARRPGWRDRVAQAVTLEELGRIGDDADVAVSEGKLSDELRAKLDDAIEARVSQIEGVVA
;
A
#
# COMPACT_ATOMS: atom_id res chain seq x y z
N MET A 1 8.80 -4.20 -32.68
CA MET A 1 7.93 -3.86 -31.51
C MET A 1 8.16 -2.40 -31.20
N ALA A 2 7.08 -1.59 -31.16
CA ALA A 2 7.19 -0.21 -30.71
C ALA A 2 7.29 -0.19 -29.17
N LEU A 3 8.24 0.55 -28.61
CA LEU A 3 8.39 0.72 -27.16
C LEU A 3 7.24 1.60 -26.65
N ASN A 4 6.48 1.11 -25.68
CA ASN A 4 5.45 1.88 -24.98
C ASN A 4 6.11 2.70 -23.85
N ILE A 5 6.64 3.87 -24.18
CA ILE A 5 7.29 4.76 -23.20
C ILE A 5 6.22 5.58 -22.49
N GLN A 6 6.10 5.39 -21.16
CA GLN A 6 5.19 6.14 -20.31
C GLN A 6 5.96 7.21 -19.52
N ARG A 7 5.39 8.42 -19.42
CA ARG A 7 5.98 9.55 -18.68
C ARG A 7 5.03 10.00 -17.56
N GLY A 8 5.59 10.50 -16.48
CA GLY A 8 4.84 11.06 -15.34
C GLY A 8 4.50 10.03 -14.27
N ARG A 9 3.84 10.48 -13.19
CA ARG A 9 3.37 9.63 -12.09
C ARG A 9 2.18 8.80 -12.56
N ARG A 10 2.20 7.50 -12.28
CA ARG A 10 1.04 6.62 -12.48
C ARG A 10 0.33 6.43 -11.14
N HIS A 11 -0.97 6.61 -11.16
CA HIS A 11 -1.80 6.13 -10.05
C HIS A 11 -1.95 4.62 -10.21
N THR A 12 -1.47 3.89 -9.22
CA THR A 12 -1.64 2.43 -9.11
C THR A 12 -2.35 2.15 -7.79
N PRO A 13 -3.15 1.08 -7.71
CA PRO A 13 -3.67 0.64 -6.43
C PRO A 13 -2.55 0.42 -5.41
N VAL A 14 -2.90 0.57 -4.15
CA VAL A 14 -1.95 0.57 -3.02
C VAL A 14 -1.52 -0.85 -2.68
N ARG A 15 -0.21 -1.04 -2.50
CA ARG A 15 0.39 -2.21 -1.86
C ARG A 15 0.87 -1.81 -0.48
N ALA A 16 0.14 -2.17 0.57
CA ALA A 16 0.47 -1.79 1.93
C ALA A 16 0.82 -3.00 2.81
N VAL A 17 1.71 -2.78 3.76
CA VAL A 17 1.97 -3.69 4.87
C VAL A 17 1.88 -2.89 6.16
N ILE A 18 0.98 -3.30 7.05
CA ILE A 18 0.76 -2.70 8.36
C ILE A 18 1.24 -3.68 9.40
N TYR A 19 2.35 -3.39 10.07
CA TYR A 19 2.87 -4.30 11.09
C TYR A 19 3.15 -3.59 12.41
N GLY A 20 3.24 -4.34 13.48
CA GLY A 20 3.50 -3.79 14.82
C GLY A 20 3.05 -4.72 15.92
N THR A 21 3.06 -4.20 17.13
CA THR A 21 2.72 -4.96 18.34
C THR A 21 1.30 -5.52 18.32
N GLU A 22 1.08 -6.62 19.02
CA GLU A 22 -0.25 -7.21 19.17
C GLU A 22 -1.20 -6.23 19.88
N GLY A 23 -2.47 -6.24 19.49
CA GLY A 23 -3.51 -5.42 20.12
C GLY A 23 -3.44 -3.90 19.80
N ILE A 24 -2.50 -3.44 18.96
CA ILE A 24 -2.40 -2.00 18.64
C ILE A 24 -3.52 -1.47 17.74
N GLY A 25 -4.28 -2.36 17.08
CA GLY A 25 -5.41 -2.00 16.20
C GLY A 25 -5.09 -2.04 14.70
N LYS A 26 -4.15 -2.89 14.27
CA LYS A 26 -3.79 -3.07 12.85
C LYS A 26 -4.98 -3.49 11.98
N SER A 27 -5.71 -4.53 12.41
CA SER A 27 -6.91 -5.03 11.74
C SER A 27 -8.01 -3.96 11.66
N THR A 28 -8.18 -3.18 12.74
CA THR A 28 -9.12 -2.05 12.78
C THR A 28 -8.75 -0.97 11.77
N LEU A 29 -7.45 -0.65 11.63
CA LEU A 29 -6.98 0.30 10.62
C LEU A 29 -7.21 -0.23 9.20
N ALA A 30 -6.88 -1.50 8.94
CA ALA A 30 -7.07 -2.13 7.64
C ALA A 30 -8.56 -2.26 7.26
N ALA A 31 -9.43 -2.51 8.23
CA ALA A 31 -10.89 -2.51 8.04
C ALA A 31 -11.47 -1.15 7.67
N ALA A 32 -10.76 -0.06 7.93
CA ALA A 32 -11.16 1.29 7.52
C ALA A 32 -10.67 1.69 6.11
N PHE A 33 -9.97 0.82 5.39
CA PHE A 33 -9.56 1.06 4.01
C PHE A 33 -10.79 1.13 3.07
N PRO A 34 -10.65 1.67 1.86
CA PRO A 34 -11.79 1.78 0.93
C PRO A 34 -12.42 0.43 0.59
N SER A 35 -13.71 0.25 0.90
CA SER A 35 -14.51 -0.97 0.63
C SER A 35 -13.72 -2.27 0.81
N PRO A 36 -13.27 -2.60 2.02
CA PRO A 36 -12.38 -3.73 2.26
C PRO A 36 -13.12 -5.06 2.31
N VAL A 37 -12.45 -6.13 1.89
CA VAL A 37 -12.74 -7.51 2.27
C VAL A 37 -11.53 -8.09 2.98
N ILE A 38 -11.73 -8.69 4.15
CA ILE A 38 -10.66 -9.30 4.94
C ILE A 38 -10.62 -10.81 4.71
N LEU A 39 -9.47 -11.31 4.28
CA LEU A 39 -9.13 -12.72 4.27
C LEU A 39 -8.52 -13.02 5.65
N ASP A 40 -9.38 -13.51 6.57
CA ASP A 40 -9.06 -13.68 7.98
C ASP A 40 -8.44 -15.06 8.21
N THR A 41 -7.12 -15.09 8.38
CA THR A 41 -6.35 -16.33 8.61
C THR A 41 -6.18 -16.67 10.09
N GLU A 42 -6.59 -15.76 11.00
CA GLU A 42 -6.44 -15.92 12.46
C GLU A 42 -7.77 -16.11 13.18
N GLU A 43 -8.90 -15.91 12.48
CA GLU A 43 -10.24 -15.79 13.07
C GLU A 43 -10.35 -14.64 14.10
N GLY A 44 -9.54 -13.60 13.92
CA GLY A 44 -9.40 -12.48 14.86
C GLY A 44 -10.35 -11.31 14.59
N THR A 45 -11.06 -11.27 13.47
CA THR A 45 -11.77 -10.06 13.01
C THR A 45 -13.28 -10.04 13.27
N HIS A 46 -13.84 -11.05 13.95
CA HIS A 46 -15.29 -11.17 14.17
C HIS A 46 -15.92 -10.01 14.96
N HIS A 47 -15.14 -9.21 15.67
CA HIS A 47 -15.59 -8.00 16.37
C HIS A 47 -15.66 -6.73 15.48
N LEU A 48 -15.21 -6.82 14.22
CA LEU A 48 -15.23 -5.73 13.27
C LEU A 48 -16.45 -5.84 12.35
N ASP A 49 -17.07 -4.70 12.04
CA ASP A 49 -18.15 -4.62 11.04
C ASP A 49 -17.50 -4.44 9.64
N VAL A 50 -17.18 -5.56 9.00
CA VAL A 50 -16.48 -5.61 7.71
C VAL A 50 -16.78 -6.91 6.97
N ALA A 51 -16.77 -6.88 5.64
CA ALA A 51 -16.81 -8.09 4.82
C ALA A 51 -15.57 -8.95 5.08
N ARG A 52 -15.77 -10.25 5.34
CA ARG A 52 -14.67 -11.19 5.63
C ARG A 52 -14.91 -12.56 5.07
N VAL A 53 -13.81 -13.25 4.84
CA VAL A 53 -13.77 -14.68 4.52
C VAL A 53 -12.83 -15.35 5.52
N SER A 54 -13.33 -16.32 6.29
CA SER A 54 -12.47 -17.16 7.14
C SER A 54 -11.63 -18.10 6.29
N ILE A 55 -10.34 -18.14 6.54
CA ILE A 55 -9.35 -18.87 5.77
C ILE A 55 -8.67 -19.89 6.66
N GLY A 56 -8.93 -21.18 6.42
CA GLY A 56 -8.36 -22.29 7.18
C GLY A 56 -7.20 -23.01 6.48
N SER A 57 -6.94 -22.74 5.21
CA SER A 57 -5.86 -23.39 4.45
C SER A 57 -5.23 -22.47 3.42
N TRP A 58 -4.01 -22.85 2.98
CA TRP A 58 -3.30 -22.13 1.92
C TRP A 58 -4.06 -22.11 0.60
N ASP A 59 -4.70 -23.22 0.23
CA ASP A 59 -5.46 -23.32 -1.01
C ASP A 59 -6.73 -22.47 -0.96
N GLU A 60 -7.41 -22.39 0.18
CA GLU A 60 -8.54 -21.48 0.38
C GLU A 60 -8.10 -20.01 0.24
N LEU A 61 -6.96 -19.62 0.82
CA LEU A 61 -6.43 -18.27 0.68
C LEU A 61 -6.19 -17.92 -0.80
N ARG A 62 -5.55 -18.80 -1.54
CA ARG A 62 -5.27 -18.60 -2.97
C ARG A 62 -6.55 -18.57 -3.81
N ALA A 63 -7.50 -19.44 -3.52
CA ALA A 63 -8.79 -19.48 -4.19
C ALA A 63 -9.59 -18.19 -3.94
N ALA A 64 -9.64 -17.71 -2.69
CA ALA A 64 -10.31 -16.46 -2.34
C ALA A 64 -9.70 -15.25 -3.08
N VAL A 65 -8.37 -15.15 -3.14
CA VAL A 65 -7.68 -14.11 -3.91
C VAL A 65 -8.06 -14.18 -5.40
N ALA A 66 -8.09 -15.37 -5.99
CA ALA A 66 -8.45 -15.55 -7.40
C ALA A 66 -9.92 -15.19 -7.66
N GLU A 67 -10.84 -15.62 -6.79
CA GLU A 67 -12.26 -15.33 -6.92
C GLU A 67 -12.56 -13.83 -6.83
N ILE A 68 -12.01 -13.13 -5.83
CA ILE A 68 -12.15 -11.68 -5.68
C ILE A 68 -11.60 -10.96 -6.91
N GLY A 69 -10.45 -11.38 -7.42
CA GLY A 69 -9.86 -10.82 -8.64
C GLY A 69 -10.72 -10.98 -9.89
N SER A 70 -11.58 -12.01 -9.93
CA SER A 70 -12.52 -12.23 -11.03
C SER A 70 -13.80 -11.37 -10.94
N LYS A 71 -14.11 -10.80 -9.75
CA LYS A 71 -15.31 -10.00 -9.48
C LYS A 71 -14.95 -8.70 -8.72
N PRO A 72 -14.08 -7.84 -9.27
CA PRO A 72 -13.52 -6.72 -8.51
C PRO A 72 -14.51 -5.59 -8.19
N SER A 73 -15.70 -5.58 -8.77
CA SER A 73 -16.66 -4.45 -8.67
C SER A 73 -17.25 -4.26 -7.26
N GLU A 74 -17.21 -5.27 -6.41
CA GLU A 74 -17.83 -5.23 -5.07
C GLU A 74 -16.89 -4.61 -4.02
N PHE A 75 -15.58 -4.85 -4.14
CA PHE A 75 -14.55 -4.41 -3.20
C PHE A 75 -13.53 -3.48 -3.87
N ARG A 76 -12.87 -2.67 -3.07
CA ARG A 76 -11.74 -1.82 -3.51
C ARG A 76 -10.41 -2.20 -2.84
N THR A 77 -10.48 -2.98 -1.76
CA THR A 77 -9.29 -3.41 -1.01
C THR A 77 -9.43 -4.86 -0.58
N VAL A 78 -8.39 -5.65 -0.81
CA VAL A 78 -8.24 -6.99 -0.23
C VAL A 78 -7.22 -6.89 0.91
N VAL A 79 -7.61 -7.32 2.09
CA VAL A 79 -6.77 -7.35 3.29
C VAL A 79 -6.46 -8.79 3.64
N ILE A 80 -5.19 -9.14 3.78
CA ILE A 80 -4.74 -10.43 4.31
C ILE A 80 -4.37 -10.22 5.78
N ASP A 81 -5.15 -10.79 6.69
CA ASP A 81 -4.97 -10.66 8.14
C ASP A 81 -4.79 -12.05 8.79
N SER A 82 -3.56 -12.50 8.98
CA SER A 82 -2.29 -11.79 8.86
C SER A 82 -1.29 -12.51 7.96
N ALA A 83 -0.22 -11.81 7.57
CA ALA A 83 0.85 -12.35 6.73
C ALA A 83 1.61 -13.51 7.39
N ASP A 84 1.82 -13.43 8.69
CA ASP A 84 2.53 -14.48 9.45
C ASP A 84 1.68 -15.75 9.60
N TRP A 85 0.36 -15.62 9.68
CA TRP A 85 -0.53 -16.79 9.61
C TRP A 85 -0.64 -17.33 8.18
N ALA A 86 -0.69 -16.46 7.17
CA ALA A 86 -0.63 -16.90 5.77
C ALA A 86 0.68 -17.67 5.47
N GLU A 87 1.82 -17.22 5.99
CA GLU A 87 3.09 -17.96 5.90
C GLU A 87 3.00 -19.32 6.57
N ARG A 88 2.37 -19.39 7.75
CA ARG A 88 2.15 -20.65 8.46
C ARG A 88 1.29 -21.64 7.65
N LEU A 89 0.19 -21.17 7.06
CA LEU A 89 -0.65 -21.99 6.20
C LEU A 89 0.13 -22.53 4.99
N LEU A 90 1.02 -21.72 4.40
CA LEU A 90 1.91 -22.18 3.34
C LEU A 90 2.87 -23.25 3.84
N ILE A 91 3.49 -23.07 5.00
CA ILE A 91 4.38 -24.07 5.58
C ILE A 91 3.62 -25.39 5.78
N GLU A 92 2.44 -25.36 6.36
CA GLU A 92 1.60 -26.54 6.60
C GLU A 92 1.26 -27.26 5.27
N SER A 93 0.89 -26.50 4.24
CA SER A 93 0.64 -27.02 2.88
C SER A 93 1.88 -27.72 2.29
N LEU A 94 3.05 -27.10 2.39
CA LEU A 94 4.31 -27.66 1.91
C LEU A 94 4.71 -28.95 2.67
N LEU A 95 4.49 -28.98 3.97
CA LEU A 95 4.78 -30.16 4.78
C LEU A 95 3.92 -31.36 4.37
N VAL A 96 2.64 -31.12 4.07
CA VAL A 96 1.72 -32.16 3.57
C VAL A 96 2.13 -32.62 2.18
N GLU A 97 2.34 -31.69 1.25
CA GLU A 97 2.70 -31.98 -0.15
C GLU A 97 3.97 -32.82 -0.25
N HIS A 98 5.01 -32.45 0.53
CA HIS A 98 6.30 -33.09 0.49
C HIS A 98 6.48 -34.19 1.55
N LYS A 99 5.43 -34.54 2.31
CA LYS A 99 5.44 -35.56 3.37
C LYS A 99 6.58 -35.32 4.40
N GLN A 100 6.79 -34.06 4.76
CA GLN A 100 7.77 -33.65 5.77
C GLN A 100 7.08 -33.38 7.11
N LYS A 101 7.82 -33.55 8.21
CA LYS A 101 7.32 -33.27 9.57
C LYS A 101 7.64 -31.84 10.04
N SER A 102 8.65 -31.22 9.45
CA SER A 102 9.06 -29.86 9.73
C SER A 102 9.73 -29.23 8.50
N ILE A 103 9.85 -27.90 8.48
CA ILE A 103 10.51 -27.17 7.40
C ILE A 103 12.01 -27.52 7.31
N GLU A 104 12.63 -27.84 8.44
CA GLU A 104 14.02 -28.31 8.52
C GLU A 104 14.19 -29.72 7.95
N GLY A 105 13.12 -30.52 7.92
CA GLY A 105 13.09 -31.88 7.37
C GLY A 105 13.46 -31.97 5.89
N PHE A 106 13.36 -30.87 5.14
CA PHE A 106 13.82 -30.78 3.74
C PHE A 106 15.37 -30.82 3.62
N GLY A 107 16.08 -30.58 4.70
CA GLY A 107 17.54 -30.57 4.75
C GLY A 107 18.19 -29.37 4.07
N PHE A 108 19.36 -28.97 4.57
CA PHE A 108 20.22 -27.93 4.00
C PHE A 108 19.51 -26.60 3.66
N GLY A 109 18.47 -26.23 4.42
CA GLY A 109 17.71 -24.98 4.19
C GLY A 109 16.77 -24.99 2.98
N LYS A 110 16.65 -26.10 2.23
CA LYS A 110 15.79 -26.20 1.04
C LYS A 110 14.32 -25.88 1.34
N GLY A 111 13.80 -26.26 2.51
CA GLY A 111 12.42 -25.94 2.91
C GLY A 111 12.14 -24.44 2.92
N TYR A 112 13.05 -23.64 3.41
CA TYR A 112 12.93 -22.19 3.42
C TYR A 112 13.04 -21.57 2.03
N THR A 113 13.80 -22.18 1.11
CA THR A 113 13.84 -21.75 -0.30
C THR A 113 12.50 -22.01 -0.97
N ILE A 114 11.94 -23.21 -0.82
CA ILE A 114 10.63 -23.58 -1.37
C ILE A 114 9.53 -22.70 -0.78
N LEU A 115 9.59 -22.41 0.53
CA LEU A 115 8.69 -21.47 1.20
C LEU A 115 8.74 -20.08 0.56
N ALA A 116 9.96 -19.54 0.36
CA ALA A 116 10.15 -18.23 -0.26
C ALA A 116 9.60 -18.19 -1.70
N GLU A 117 9.84 -19.24 -2.49
CA GLU A 117 9.29 -19.35 -3.85
C GLU A 117 7.76 -19.43 -3.82
N GLY A 118 7.17 -20.20 -2.91
CA GLY A 118 5.72 -20.31 -2.73
C GLY A 118 5.09 -18.97 -2.35
N PHE A 119 5.69 -18.27 -1.40
CA PHE A 119 5.26 -16.95 -0.96
C PHE A 119 5.42 -15.90 -2.07
N GLY A 120 6.53 -15.95 -2.83
CA GLY A 120 6.75 -15.07 -3.99
C GLY A 120 5.70 -15.26 -5.08
N ARG A 121 5.30 -16.52 -5.37
CA ARG A 121 4.18 -16.81 -6.29
C ARG A 121 2.86 -16.24 -5.79
N PHE A 122 2.62 -16.26 -4.48
CA PHE A 122 1.43 -15.65 -3.89
C PHE A 122 1.43 -14.12 -4.02
N LEU A 123 2.57 -13.46 -3.80
CA LEU A 123 2.69 -12.02 -4.05
C LEU A 123 2.43 -11.67 -5.52
N THR A 124 2.88 -12.53 -6.47
CA THR A 124 2.54 -12.38 -7.90
C THR A 124 1.03 -12.53 -8.14
N GLN A 125 0.35 -13.43 -7.42
CA GLN A 125 -1.12 -13.54 -7.47
C GLN A 125 -1.80 -12.28 -6.91
N CYS A 126 -1.26 -11.69 -5.85
CA CYS A 126 -1.71 -10.39 -5.34
C CYS A 126 -1.47 -9.25 -6.34
N ASP A 127 -0.41 -9.30 -7.17
CA ASP A 127 -0.19 -8.34 -8.25
C ASP A 127 -1.29 -8.38 -9.32
N ALA A 128 -1.94 -9.52 -9.53
CA ALA A 128 -3.10 -9.62 -10.41
C ALA A 128 -4.29 -8.80 -9.86
N LEU A 129 -4.50 -8.75 -8.54
CA LEU A 129 -5.50 -7.87 -7.89
C LEU A 129 -5.19 -6.38 -8.16
N ILE A 130 -3.92 -5.99 -8.02
CA ILE A 130 -3.46 -4.64 -8.37
C ILE A 130 -3.76 -4.34 -9.84
N GLY A 131 -3.53 -5.30 -10.73
CA GLY A 131 -3.78 -5.19 -12.18
C GLY A 131 -5.24 -4.93 -12.54
N VAL A 132 -6.19 -5.42 -11.73
CA VAL A 132 -7.65 -5.17 -11.91
C VAL A 132 -8.17 -4.00 -11.07
N GLY A 133 -7.30 -3.21 -10.43
CA GLY A 133 -7.66 -1.97 -9.76
C GLY A 133 -7.91 -2.09 -8.25
N LEU A 134 -7.62 -3.24 -7.63
CA LEU A 134 -7.81 -3.47 -6.20
C LEU A 134 -6.56 -3.12 -5.40
N ASN A 135 -6.71 -2.41 -4.28
CA ASN A 135 -5.66 -2.27 -3.29
C ASN A 135 -5.43 -3.60 -2.58
N VAL A 136 -4.20 -3.87 -2.17
CA VAL A 136 -3.87 -5.04 -1.36
C VAL A 136 -3.12 -4.59 -0.11
N ALA A 137 -3.60 -5.01 1.05
CA ALA A 137 -2.98 -4.74 2.33
C ALA A 137 -2.69 -6.04 3.09
N PHE A 138 -1.50 -6.15 3.65
CA PHE A 138 -1.16 -7.20 4.61
C PHE A 138 -1.11 -6.60 6.01
N VAL A 139 -1.78 -7.22 6.94
CA VAL A 139 -1.55 -7.04 8.37
C VAL A 139 -0.48 -8.04 8.80
N ALA A 140 0.43 -7.66 9.67
CA ALA A 140 1.45 -8.56 10.19
C ALA A 140 1.78 -8.24 11.65
N HIS A 141 2.21 -9.26 12.40
CA HIS A 141 2.78 -9.06 13.72
C HIS A 141 4.24 -8.63 13.63
N SER A 142 4.74 -8.03 14.71
CA SER A 142 6.15 -7.75 14.89
C SER A 142 6.79 -8.73 15.87
N LYS A 143 8.07 -8.97 15.66
CA LYS A 143 8.96 -9.61 16.66
C LYS A 143 10.11 -8.68 16.96
N VAL A 144 10.65 -8.76 18.16
CA VAL A 144 11.91 -8.09 18.53
C VAL A 144 13.04 -9.04 18.21
N GLN A 145 14.02 -8.56 17.45
CA GLN A 145 15.20 -9.32 17.07
C GLN A 145 16.46 -8.48 17.29
N ARG A 146 17.49 -9.09 17.89
CA ARG A 146 18.78 -8.46 18.02
C ARG A 146 19.50 -8.41 16.67
N THR A 147 19.98 -7.24 16.32
CA THR A 147 20.71 -6.96 15.08
C THR A 147 22.08 -6.40 15.42
N SER A 148 23.12 -6.86 14.72
CA SER A 148 24.48 -6.36 14.86
C SER A 148 24.97 -5.88 13.48
N PRO A 149 24.70 -4.63 13.11
CA PRO A 149 25.19 -4.06 11.85
C PRO A 149 26.72 -4.02 11.84
N PRO A 150 27.36 -4.17 10.67
CA PRO A 150 28.82 -4.21 10.56
C PRO A 150 29.53 -2.92 11.01
N ASP A 151 28.83 -1.82 11.01
CA ASP A 151 29.29 -0.47 11.39
C ASP A 151 29.09 -0.15 12.89
N MET A 152 28.56 -1.08 13.69
CA MET A 152 28.33 -0.92 15.11
C MET A 152 29.04 -2.00 15.92
N ALA A 153 29.75 -1.58 16.97
CA ALA A 153 30.46 -2.52 17.88
C ALA A 153 29.47 -3.36 18.70
N ASP A 154 28.36 -2.76 19.12
CA ASP A 154 27.32 -3.40 19.90
C ASP A 154 26.04 -3.54 19.10
N GLY A 155 25.44 -4.74 19.13
CA GLY A 155 24.14 -4.98 18.52
C GLY A 155 23.03 -4.32 19.34
N PHE A 156 21.90 -4.06 18.69
CA PHE A 156 20.69 -3.50 19.31
C PHE A 156 19.45 -4.29 18.92
N ASP A 157 18.40 -4.13 19.70
CA ASP A 157 17.11 -4.77 19.43
C ASP A 157 16.28 -3.91 18.48
N ARG A 158 15.65 -4.56 17.49
CA ARG A 158 14.76 -3.90 16.56
C ARG A 158 13.46 -4.69 16.33
N TYR A 159 12.43 -3.98 15.94
CA TYR A 159 11.18 -4.58 15.50
C TYR A 159 11.29 -5.01 14.05
N GLU A 160 10.93 -6.25 13.78
CA GLU A 160 10.87 -6.83 12.45
C GLU A 160 9.52 -7.50 12.22
N LEU A 161 9.16 -7.74 10.94
CA LEU A 161 8.01 -8.58 10.60
C LEU A 161 8.18 -9.97 11.22
N LYS A 162 7.11 -10.51 11.80
CA LYS A 162 7.09 -11.86 12.39
C LYS A 162 6.98 -12.93 11.29
N LEU A 163 7.84 -12.83 10.30
CA LEU A 163 7.99 -13.77 9.19
C LEU A 163 9.35 -14.45 9.27
N THR A 164 9.55 -15.48 8.43
CA THR A 164 10.87 -16.08 8.27
C THR A 164 11.85 -15.11 7.61
N LYS A 165 13.15 -15.41 7.74
CA LYS A 165 14.22 -14.56 7.15
C LYS A 165 14.16 -14.52 5.61
N GLN A 166 13.52 -15.50 4.99
CA GLN A 166 13.42 -15.63 3.55
C GLN A 166 12.20 -14.90 2.98
N THR A 167 11.07 -14.89 3.68
CA THR A 167 9.83 -14.29 3.20
C THR A 167 9.68 -12.82 3.60
N ALA A 168 10.19 -12.41 4.78
CA ALA A 168 10.11 -11.03 5.23
C ALA A 168 10.69 -10.02 4.22
N PRO A 169 11.87 -10.26 3.59
CA PRO A 169 12.38 -9.38 2.54
C PRO A 169 11.45 -9.27 1.35
N LEU A 170 10.88 -10.38 0.88
CA LEU A 170 9.99 -10.41 -0.27
C LEU A 170 8.78 -9.48 -0.07
N LEU A 171 8.14 -9.56 1.11
CA LEU A 171 6.98 -8.73 1.44
C LEU A 171 7.37 -7.25 1.58
N LYS A 172 8.53 -6.94 2.20
CA LYS A 172 9.06 -5.58 2.34
C LYS A 172 9.42 -4.94 0.98
N GLU A 173 9.95 -5.72 0.06
CA GLU A 173 10.29 -5.26 -1.29
C GLU A 173 9.05 -5.04 -2.14
N TRP A 174 8.07 -5.94 -2.05
CA TRP A 174 6.85 -5.93 -2.82
C TRP A 174 5.95 -4.72 -2.50
N CYS A 175 5.82 -4.32 -1.24
CA CYS A 175 4.92 -3.23 -0.84
C CYS A 175 5.45 -1.85 -1.23
N ASP A 176 4.55 -0.88 -1.40
CA ASP A 176 4.84 0.54 -1.62
C ASP A 176 4.77 1.35 -0.32
N LEU A 177 4.00 0.86 0.65
CA LEU A 177 3.90 1.36 2.01
C LEU A 177 4.20 0.23 3.01
N LEU A 178 5.26 0.39 3.79
CA LEU A 178 5.55 -0.44 4.96
C LEU A 178 5.38 0.44 6.21
N CYS A 179 4.34 0.18 6.98
CA CYS A 179 3.94 0.98 8.11
C CYS A 179 4.21 0.23 9.43
N PHE A 180 5.12 0.75 10.25
CA PHE A 180 5.33 0.25 11.60
C PHE A 180 4.41 0.96 12.58
N CYS A 181 3.54 0.20 13.26
CA CYS A 181 2.58 0.71 14.22
C CYS A 181 3.06 0.44 15.65
N ASN A 182 3.15 1.50 16.47
CA ASN A 182 3.53 1.36 17.86
C ASN A 182 2.86 2.43 18.73
N TYR A 183 2.91 2.22 20.04
CA TYR A 183 2.51 3.23 21.00
C TYR A 183 3.59 4.30 21.17
N LYS A 184 3.20 5.56 21.28
CA LYS A 184 4.15 6.63 21.64
C LYS A 184 4.63 6.42 23.06
N THR A 185 5.92 6.09 23.18
CA THR A 185 6.57 5.89 24.47
C THR A 185 7.60 7.00 24.66
N THR A 186 7.55 7.67 25.79
CA THR A 186 8.57 8.64 26.22
C THR A 186 9.38 8.00 27.34
N VAL A 187 10.69 7.94 27.16
CA VAL A 187 11.60 7.47 28.19
C VAL A 187 12.15 8.70 28.91
N SER A 188 11.88 8.83 30.20
CA SER A 188 12.45 9.85 31.07
C SER A 188 13.43 9.19 32.04
N GLU A 189 14.53 9.85 32.29
CA GLU A 189 15.48 9.43 33.33
C GLU A 189 15.05 10.10 34.65
N GLY A 190 14.77 9.26 35.66
CA GLY A 190 14.41 9.73 36.99
C GLY A 190 15.62 10.32 37.70
N SER A 191 15.41 11.09 38.77
CA SER A 191 16.44 11.63 39.62
C SER A 191 17.34 10.58 40.30
N ASP A 192 16.91 9.31 40.25
CA ASP A 192 17.62 8.13 40.74
C ASP A 192 18.43 7.42 39.64
N GLY A 193 18.58 8.02 38.46
CA GLY A 193 19.28 7.44 37.29
C GLY A 193 18.54 6.28 36.63
N ARG A 194 17.33 5.94 37.07
CA ARG A 194 16.53 4.87 36.46
C ARG A 194 15.71 5.42 35.29
N LYS A 195 15.78 4.73 34.16
CA LYS A 195 14.95 5.03 33.01
C LYS A 195 13.53 4.53 33.26
N LYS A 196 12.56 5.43 33.19
CA LYS A 196 11.14 5.14 33.30
C LYS A 196 10.45 5.42 31.97
N ALA A 197 9.87 4.38 31.38
CA ALA A 197 9.05 4.53 30.19
C ALA A 197 7.64 4.97 30.59
N THR A 198 7.16 6.06 30.01
CA THR A 198 5.80 6.57 30.16
C THR A 198 5.16 6.72 28.76
N GLY A 199 3.87 6.41 28.63
CA GLY A 199 3.16 6.48 27.35
C GLY A 199 2.08 5.42 27.21
N GLY A 200 1.74 5.03 25.99
CA GLY A 200 0.83 3.92 25.69
C GLY A 200 -0.61 4.32 25.35
N LYS A 201 -0.98 5.62 25.34
CA LYS A 201 -2.31 6.07 24.92
C LYS A 201 -2.38 6.48 23.43
N ARG A 202 -1.31 7.06 22.89
CA ARG A 202 -1.27 7.50 21.48
C ARG A 202 -0.66 6.40 20.63
N ARG A 203 -1.41 5.99 19.62
CA ARG A 203 -0.97 5.04 18.58
C ARG A 203 -0.45 5.81 17.38
N LEU A 204 0.72 5.43 16.91
CA LEU A 204 1.43 6.08 15.81
C LEU A 204 1.77 5.06 14.72
N MET A 205 1.84 5.57 13.52
CA MET A 205 2.41 4.92 12.35
C MET A 205 3.76 5.57 12.03
N HIS A 206 4.80 4.76 11.95
CA HIS A 206 6.11 5.17 11.50
C HIS A 206 6.27 4.73 10.05
N LEU A 207 6.47 5.68 9.15
CA LEU A 207 6.51 5.49 7.70
C LEU A 207 7.92 5.70 7.14
N GLU A 208 8.86 6.09 7.98
CA GLU A 208 10.27 6.24 7.67
C GLU A 208 11.12 5.26 8.49
N ARG A 209 12.14 4.68 7.84
CA ARG A 209 13.03 3.71 8.46
C ARG A 209 13.82 4.34 9.61
N ALA A 210 13.94 3.60 10.71
CA ALA A 210 14.81 3.91 11.82
C ALA A 210 15.69 2.70 12.20
N ALA A 211 16.65 2.90 13.10
CA ALA A 211 17.42 1.80 13.64
C ALA A 211 16.51 0.72 14.28
N ALA A 212 15.47 1.15 15.00
CA ALA A 212 14.59 0.29 15.76
C ALA A 212 13.50 -0.42 14.94
N TRP A 213 13.24 -0.01 13.68
CA TRP A 213 12.22 -0.63 12.81
C TRP A 213 12.50 -0.40 11.34
N ASP A 214 11.91 -1.24 10.47
CA ASP A 214 11.82 -0.99 9.04
C ASP A 214 10.53 -0.23 8.71
N ALA A 215 10.61 0.69 7.75
CA ALA A 215 9.47 1.35 7.16
C ALA A 215 9.79 1.75 5.71
N LYS A 216 8.74 2.00 4.91
CA LYS A 216 8.86 2.39 3.50
C LYS A 216 7.66 3.24 3.12
N ASN A 217 7.90 4.34 2.43
CA ASN A 217 6.87 5.27 2.04
C ASN A 217 7.18 5.85 0.64
N ARG A 218 6.52 5.32 -0.39
CA ARG A 218 6.65 5.82 -1.77
C ARG A 218 5.66 6.93 -2.10
N TYR A 219 4.78 7.27 -1.15
CA TYR A 219 3.70 8.23 -1.35
C TYR A 219 4.04 9.63 -0.88
N GLY A 220 5.16 9.81 -0.16
CA GLY A 220 5.59 11.11 0.38
C GLY A 220 4.76 11.57 1.57
N LEU A 221 4.20 10.65 2.35
CA LEU A 221 3.55 10.96 3.62
C LEU A 221 4.60 11.37 4.66
N ASP A 222 4.18 12.05 5.74
CA ASP A 222 5.06 12.39 6.85
C ASP A 222 5.64 11.14 7.54
N ALA A 223 6.82 11.26 8.11
CA ALA A 223 7.57 10.16 8.72
C ALA A 223 6.83 9.51 9.90
N GLU A 224 6.06 10.27 10.67
CA GLU A 224 5.25 9.83 11.80
C GLU A 224 3.84 10.42 11.70
N LEU A 225 2.83 9.57 11.74
CA LEU A 225 1.42 9.96 11.64
C LEU A 225 0.59 9.29 12.74
N PRO A 226 -0.53 9.90 13.17
CA PRO A 226 -1.54 9.22 13.97
C PRO A 226 -2.03 7.95 13.26
N MET A 227 -2.27 6.89 14.02
CA MET A 227 -2.75 5.61 13.47
C MET A 227 -4.26 5.69 13.18
N THR A 228 -4.60 6.42 12.11
CA THR A 228 -5.98 6.60 11.62
C THR A 228 -6.04 6.52 10.11
N ILE A 229 -7.23 6.24 9.56
CA ILE A 229 -7.42 6.17 8.11
C ILE A 229 -7.28 7.54 7.44
N GLU A 230 -7.67 8.62 8.12
CA GLU A 230 -7.55 9.98 7.61
C GLU A 230 -6.09 10.33 7.32
N SER A 231 -5.16 9.83 8.13
CA SER A 231 -3.72 9.99 7.92
C SER A 231 -3.22 9.30 6.65
N LEU A 232 -3.91 8.25 6.19
CA LEU A 232 -3.60 7.50 4.98
C LEU A 232 -4.49 7.88 3.79
N ALA A 233 -5.52 8.73 3.98
CA ALA A 233 -6.45 9.11 2.92
C ALA A 233 -5.76 9.58 1.62
N PRO A 234 -4.63 10.33 1.66
CA PRO A 234 -3.97 10.79 0.44
C PRO A 234 -3.49 9.67 -0.51
N ILE A 235 -3.19 8.46 0.02
CA ILE A 235 -2.70 7.35 -0.82
C ILE A 235 -3.84 6.68 -1.60
N PHE A 236 -5.08 6.84 -1.16
CA PHE A 236 -6.28 6.29 -1.80
C PHE A 236 -6.99 7.32 -2.68
N ALA A 237 -6.59 8.60 -2.59
CA ALA A 237 -7.16 9.65 -3.41
C ALA A 237 -6.84 9.36 -4.88
N GLU A 238 -7.88 9.25 -5.71
CA GLU A 238 -7.68 9.29 -7.14
C GLU A 238 -6.96 10.61 -7.47
N PRO A 239 -5.93 10.59 -8.34
CA PRO A 239 -5.35 11.83 -8.81
C PRO A 239 -6.50 12.68 -9.32
N ALA A 240 -6.56 13.93 -8.88
CA ALA A 240 -7.54 14.87 -9.40
C ALA A 240 -7.48 14.72 -10.93
N ARG A 241 -8.59 14.26 -11.52
CA ARG A 241 -8.69 14.08 -12.97
C ARG A 241 -8.24 15.42 -13.54
N ARG A 242 -7.12 15.43 -14.27
CA ARG A 242 -6.70 16.67 -14.91
C ARG A 242 -7.93 17.17 -15.63
N PRO A 243 -8.38 18.40 -15.36
CA PRO A 243 -9.58 18.91 -16.03
C PRO A 243 -9.40 18.66 -17.52
N GLY A 244 -10.41 18.08 -18.16
CA GLY A 244 -10.40 17.91 -19.60
C GLY A 244 -10.24 19.28 -20.26
N TRP A 245 -9.85 19.32 -21.51
CA TRP A 245 -9.66 20.59 -22.23
C TRP A 245 -10.85 21.54 -22.07
N ARG A 246 -12.08 21.03 -22.19
CA ARG A 246 -13.31 21.80 -21.97
C ARG A 246 -13.46 22.31 -20.56
N ASP A 247 -13.11 21.49 -19.57
CA ASP A 247 -13.20 21.89 -18.16
C ASP A 247 -12.17 22.99 -17.85
N ARG A 248 -10.95 22.88 -18.41
CA ARG A 248 -9.91 23.91 -18.29
C ARG A 248 -10.38 25.24 -18.87
N VAL A 249 -10.97 25.23 -20.07
CA VAL A 249 -11.54 26.43 -20.70
C VAL A 249 -12.68 27.00 -19.85
N ALA A 250 -13.60 26.18 -19.38
CA ALA A 250 -14.74 26.64 -18.57
C ALA A 250 -14.30 27.23 -17.21
N GLN A 251 -13.20 26.78 -16.63
CA GLN A 251 -12.64 27.25 -15.36
C GLN A 251 -11.72 28.46 -15.52
N ALA A 252 -11.25 28.77 -16.72
CA ALA A 252 -10.37 29.90 -16.97
C ALA A 252 -11.09 31.24 -16.67
N VAL A 253 -10.44 32.08 -15.89
CA VAL A 253 -10.97 33.39 -15.45
C VAL A 253 -10.26 34.57 -16.12
N THR A 254 -9.16 34.32 -16.83
CA THR A 254 -8.38 35.36 -17.58
C THR A 254 -8.13 34.93 -18.99
N LEU A 255 -7.91 35.95 -19.88
CA LEU A 255 -7.52 35.74 -21.28
C LEU A 255 -6.12 35.05 -21.37
N GLU A 256 -5.22 35.34 -20.44
CA GLU A 256 -3.89 34.73 -20.39
C GLU A 256 -3.98 33.23 -20.13
N GLU A 257 -4.88 32.80 -19.22
CA GLU A 257 -5.12 31.38 -18.98
C GLU A 257 -5.68 30.65 -20.19
N LEU A 258 -6.61 31.29 -20.93
CA LEU A 258 -7.13 30.76 -22.19
C LEU A 258 -6.05 30.62 -23.26
N GLY A 259 -5.14 31.61 -23.38
CA GLY A 259 -4.00 31.56 -24.30
C GLY A 259 -3.09 30.34 -23.95
N ARG A 260 -2.73 30.16 -22.70
CA ARG A 260 -1.93 28.99 -22.26
C ARG A 260 -2.61 27.65 -22.56
N ILE A 261 -3.95 27.57 -22.43
CA ILE A 261 -4.70 26.36 -22.76
C ILE A 261 -4.63 26.07 -24.25
N GLY A 262 -4.69 27.12 -25.12
CA GLY A 262 -4.49 27.00 -26.56
C GLY A 262 -3.11 26.47 -26.92
N ASP A 263 -2.05 27.07 -26.35
CA ASP A 263 -0.66 26.64 -26.56
C ASP A 263 -0.42 25.18 -26.14
N ASP A 264 -0.93 24.80 -24.97
CA ASP A 264 -0.86 23.41 -24.48
C ASP A 264 -1.58 22.43 -25.43
N ALA A 265 -2.69 22.86 -26.01
CA ALA A 265 -3.46 22.04 -26.95
C ALA A 265 -2.72 21.85 -28.27
N ASP A 266 -2.03 22.88 -28.79
CA ASP A 266 -1.20 22.79 -29.98
C ASP A 266 -0.03 21.81 -29.79
N VAL A 267 0.61 21.86 -28.63
CA VAL A 267 1.62 20.86 -28.25
C VAL A 267 1.01 19.46 -28.23
N ALA A 268 -0.19 19.30 -27.68
CA ALA A 268 -0.86 18.01 -27.60
C ALA A 268 -1.24 17.47 -29.00
N VAL A 269 -1.59 18.32 -29.95
CA VAL A 269 -1.81 17.95 -31.36
C VAL A 269 -0.50 17.47 -31.99
N SER A 270 0.57 18.26 -31.84
CA SER A 270 1.89 17.90 -32.38
C SER A 270 2.46 16.58 -31.83
N GLU A 271 2.08 16.22 -30.62
CA GLU A 271 2.43 14.94 -29.94
C GLU A 271 1.46 13.79 -30.26
N GLY A 272 0.43 14.01 -31.06
CA GLY A 272 -0.61 13.02 -31.39
C GLY A 272 -1.52 12.65 -30.24
N LYS A 273 -1.60 13.46 -29.19
CA LYS A 273 -2.42 13.27 -27.99
C LYS A 273 -3.81 13.90 -28.11
N LEU A 274 -3.98 14.82 -29.04
CA LEU A 274 -5.23 15.50 -29.37
C LEU A 274 -5.42 15.44 -30.87
N SER A 275 -6.62 15.09 -31.36
CA SER A 275 -6.92 15.12 -32.79
C SER A 275 -7.26 16.54 -33.25
N ASP A 276 -7.02 16.85 -34.56
CA ASP A 276 -7.36 18.15 -35.16
C ASP A 276 -8.84 18.49 -35.00
N GLU A 277 -9.73 17.48 -35.10
CA GLU A 277 -11.18 17.67 -34.90
C GLU A 277 -11.51 18.11 -33.47
N LEU A 278 -10.83 17.54 -32.48
CA LEU A 278 -11.02 17.89 -31.04
C LEU A 278 -10.38 19.28 -30.78
N ARG A 279 -9.28 19.59 -31.46
CA ARG A 279 -8.63 20.91 -31.37
C ARG A 279 -9.56 22.01 -31.88
N ALA A 280 -10.19 21.82 -33.04
CA ALA A 280 -11.15 22.78 -33.58
C ALA A 280 -12.35 23.01 -32.62
N LYS A 281 -12.90 21.95 -32.03
CA LYS A 281 -13.97 22.07 -31.01
C LYS A 281 -13.51 22.78 -29.73
N LEU A 282 -12.22 22.76 -29.44
CA LEU A 282 -11.65 23.48 -28.32
C LEU A 282 -11.48 24.96 -28.63
N ASP A 283 -11.13 25.31 -29.86
CA ASP A 283 -11.06 26.70 -30.34
C ASP A 283 -12.42 27.40 -30.20
N ASP A 284 -13.48 26.73 -30.66
CA ASP A 284 -14.87 27.25 -30.50
C ASP A 284 -15.21 27.52 -29.02
N ALA A 285 -14.76 26.61 -28.11
CA ALA A 285 -15.00 26.77 -26.68
C ALA A 285 -14.15 27.91 -26.06
N ILE A 286 -12.92 28.08 -26.52
CA ILE A 286 -12.05 29.21 -26.11
C ILE A 286 -12.64 30.52 -26.54
N GLU A 287 -13.06 30.68 -27.82
CA GLU A 287 -13.69 31.91 -28.33
C GLU A 287 -14.97 32.26 -27.57
N ALA A 288 -15.81 31.26 -27.28
CA ALA A 288 -17.02 31.48 -26.47
C ALA A 288 -16.68 31.98 -25.07
N ARG A 289 -15.59 31.45 -24.46
CA ARG A 289 -15.16 31.86 -23.13
C ARG A 289 -14.50 33.23 -23.10
N VAL A 290 -13.73 33.59 -24.14
CA VAL A 290 -13.19 34.93 -24.34
C VAL A 290 -14.31 35.96 -24.32
N SER A 291 -15.35 35.74 -25.13
CA SER A 291 -16.52 36.65 -25.22
C SER A 291 -17.22 36.81 -23.87
N GLN A 292 -17.29 35.76 -23.05
CA GLN A 292 -17.85 35.83 -21.70
C GLN A 292 -16.99 36.65 -20.72
N ILE A 293 -15.66 36.48 -20.78
CA ILE A 293 -14.72 37.23 -19.92
C ILE A 293 -14.72 38.71 -20.29
N GLU A 294 -14.69 39.02 -21.58
CA GLU A 294 -14.72 40.40 -22.08
C GLU A 294 -16.06 41.10 -21.81
N GLY A 295 -17.19 40.36 -21.92
CA GLY A 295 -18.52 40.89 -21.63
C GLY A 295 -18.81 41.16 -20.15
N VAL A 296 -17.99 40.64 -19.22
CA VAL A 296 -18.08 40.95 -17.79
C VAL A 296 -17.28 42.21 -17.42
N VAL A 297 -16.33 42.62 -18.27
CA VAL A 297 -15.46 43.80 -18.06
C VAL A 297 -16.07 45.10 -18.68
N ALA A 298 -17.13 44.98 -19.46
CA ALA A 298 -17.90 46.09 -20.01
C ALA A 298 -19.14 46.40 -19.17
#